data_75b795a66fc1d76efd43024f37050a75
#
_entry.id   75b795a66fc1d76efd43024f37050a75
#
_cell.length_a   1.000
_cell.length_b   1.000
_cell.length_c   1.000
_cell.angle_alpha   90.00
_cell.angle_beta   90.00
_cell.angle_gamma   90.00
#
_symmetry.space_group_name_H-M   'P 1'
#
loop_
_entity.id
_entity.type
_entity.pdbx_description
1 polymer ?
#
loop_
_entity_poly.entity_id
_entity_poly.type
_entity_poly.pdbx_seq_one_letter_code
_entity_poly.pdbx_strand_id
1 'polypeptide(L)'
;MRLLKHIAVLIIFTNSATASADWVHIAASAKFDGFADLDNVEVLGKLRRVSVLQNYTELQAKGFQSISARCEYDCEHKRGRVMTEEWWSQYSAKGKNITPPDTPADPRWVPVVPGSFGDLLLKILCADPE
;
A
#
# COMPACT_ATOMS: atom_id res chain seq x y z
N MET A 1 22.88 52.98 28.36
CA MET A 1 21.70 52.08 28.19
C MET A 1 22.03 50.98 27.20
N ARG A 2 22.17 49.77 27.69
CA ARG A 2 22.34 48.62 26.80
C ARG A 2 20.98 48.05 26.50
N LEU A 3 20.55 48.21 25.24
CA LEU A 3 19.40 47.53 24.71
C LEU A 3 19.75 46.06 24.47
N LEU A 4 19.36 45.19 25.40
CA LEU A 4 19.38 43.75 25.16
C LEU A 4 18.31 43.41 24.12
N LYS A 5 18.72 43.25 22.87
CA LYS A 5 17.86 42.66 21.85
C LYS A 5 17.72 41.20 22.16
N HIS A 6 16.60 40.81 22.72
CA HIS A 6 16.23 39.42 22.83
C HIS A 6 15.87 38.93 21.44
N ILE A 7 16.74 38.19 20.83
CA ILE A 7 16.44 37.45 19.63
C ILE A 7 15.62 36.24 20.07
N ALA A 8 14.32 36.32 19.89
CA ALA A 8 13.46 35.15 20.05
C ALA A 8 13.78 34.18 18.90
N VAL A 9 14.52 33.11 19.19
CA VAL A 9 14.72 32.03 18.26
C VAL A 9 13.39 31.27 18.18
N LEU A 10 12.65 31.49 17.11
CA LEU A 10 11.44 30.73 16.81
C LEU A 10 11.89 29.35 16.34
N ILE A 11 11.86 28.38 17.26
CA ILE A 11 12.10 26.98 16.89
C ILE A 11 10.83 26.48 16.20
N ILE A 12 10.86 26.44 14.87
CA ILE A 12 9.80 25.83 14.08
C ILE A 12 10.00 24.32 14.17
N PHE A 13 9.18 23.66 15.00
CA PHE A 13 9.07 22.21 14.95
C PHE A 13 8.29 21.84 13.69
N THR A 14 9.01 21.49 12.62
CA THR A 14 8.38 20.84 11.49
C THR A 14 8.05 19.42 11.91
N ASN A 15 6.81 19.17 12.31
CA ASN A 15 6.28 17.83 12.41
C ASN A 15 6.24 17.27 10.99
N SER A 16 7.26 16.53 10.59
CA SER A 16 7.14 15.65 9.45
C SER A 16 6.22 14.50 9.86
N ALA A 17 4.90 14.73 9.68
CA ALA A 17 3.96 13.64 9.74
C ALA A 17 4.33 12.66 8.62
N THR A 18 4.94 11.53 8.98
CA THR A 18 4.97 10.37 8.09
C THR A 18 3.52 10.01 7.82
N ALA A 19 3.04 10.29 6.61
CA ALA A 19 1.71 9.89 6.20
C ALA A 19 1.67 8.36 6.24
N SER A 20 1.14 7.79 7.32
CA SER A 20 0.81 6.37 7.35
C SER A 20 -0.37 6.14 6.42
N ALA A 21 -0.30 5.10 5.59
CA ALA A 21 -1.41 4.70 4.76
C ALA A 21 -2.64 4.40 5.64
N ASP A 22 -3.80 4.88 5.18
CA ASP A 22 -5.08 4.57 5.81
C ASP A 22 -5.64 3.31 5.15
N TRP A 23 -5.39 2.17 5.78
CA TRP A 23 -5.74 0.86 5.24
C TRP A 23 -7.23 0.56 5.42
N VAL A 24 -7.94 0.48 4.29
CA VAL A 24 -9.34 0.08 4.24
C VAL A 24 -9.44 -1.41 3.97
N HIS A 25 -10.17 -2.15 4.80
CA HIS A 25 -10.39 -3.58 4.59
C HIS A 25 -11.23 -3.82 3.35
N ILE A 26 -10.72 -4.66 2.45
CA ILE A 26 -11.38 -4.98 1.18
C ILE A 26 -11.98 -6.38 1.21
N ALA A 27 -11.22 -7.37 1.66
CA ALA A 27 -11.66 -8.76 1.66
C ALA A 27 -10.84 -9.58 2.65
N ALA A 28 -11.45 -10.66 3.15
CA ALA A 28 -10.80 -11.68 3.96
C ALA A 28 -10.81 -13.01 3.22
N SER A 29 -9.73 -13.76 3.35
CA SER A 29 -9.64 -15.15 2.92
C SER A 29 -9.11 -16.02 4.07
N ALA A 30 -9.04 -17.33 3.85
CA ALA A 30 -8.46 -18.24 4.84
C ALA A 30 -6.95 -17.96 5.09
N LYS A 31 -6.27 -17.33 4.13
CA LYS A 31 -4.82 -17.09 4.18
C LYS A 31 -4.45 -15.68 4.64
N PHE A 32 -5.24 -14.68 4.30
CA PHE A 32 -4.92 -13.30 4.62
C PHE A 32 -6.15 -12.39 4.67
N ASP A 33 -6.01 -11.28 5.38
CA ASP A 33 -6.88 -10.11 5.28
C ASP A 33 -6.25 -9.11 4.31
N GLY A 34 -7.03 -8.67 3.33
CA GLY A 34 -6.58 -7.75 2.30
C GLY A 34 -7.13 -6.34 2.50
N PHE A 35 -6.25 -5.36 2.33
CA PHE A 35 -6.52 -3.93 2.52
C PHE A 35 -5.99 -3.13 1.34
N ALA A 36 -6.52 -1.93 1.17
CA ALA A 36 -6.03 -0.97 0.20
C ALA A 36 -6.08 0.45 0.76
N ASP A 37 -5.16 1.29 0.28
CA ASP A 37 -5.15 2.73 0.57
C ASP A 37 -5.96 3.45 -0.50
N LEU A 38 -7.26 3.58 -0.27
CA LEU A 38 -8.19 4.16 -1.23
C LEU A 38 -8.12 5.69 -1.32
N ASP A 39 -7.48 6.36 -0.35
CA ASP A 39 -7.31 7.82 -0.35
C ASP A 39 -6.18 8.28 -1.29
N ASN A 40 -5.29 7.37 -1.67
CA ASN A 40 -4.11 7.66 -2.49
C ASN A 40 -4.09 6.85 -3.79
N VAL A 41 -5.22 6.75 -4.46
CA VAL A 41 -5.32 6.10 -5.76
C VAL A 41 -4.90 7.07 -6.86
N GLU A 42 -3.96 6.66 -7.70
CA GLU A 42 -3.60 7.41 -8.90
C GLU A 42 -4.42 6.92 -10.10
N VAL A 43 -5.08 7.85 -10.77
CA VAL A 43 -5.86 7.57 -11.98
C VAL A 43 -5.03 7.96 -13.19
N LEU A 44 -4.67 6.98 -14.02
CA LEU A 44 -3.84 7.14 -15.21
C LEU A 44 -4.61 6.60 -16.42
N GLY A 45 -5.55 7.38 -16.94
CA GLY A 45 -6.47 6.91 -17.98
C GLY A 45 -7.31 5.72 -17.50
N LYS A 46 -7.17 4.58 -18.15
CA LYS A 46 -7.85 3.34 -17.76
C LYS A 46 -7.09 2.55 -16.69
N LEU A 47 -5.94 3.04 -16.25
CA LEU A 47 -5.13 2.41 -15.22
C LEU A 47 -5.39 3.04 -13.85
N ARG A 48 -5.26 2.23 -12.80
CA ARG A 48 -5.35 2.65 -11.40
C ARG A 48 -4.16 2.12 -10.64
N ARG A 49 -3.38 2.99 -10.00
CA ARG A 49 -2.31 2.59 -9.09
C ARG A 49 -2.76 2.75 -7.67
N VAL A 50 -2.50 1.75 -6.87
CA VAL A 50 -2.95 1.69 -5.48
C VAL A 50 -1.95 0.91 -4.63
N SER A 51 -1.80 1.33 -3.38
CA SER A 51 -1.08 0.54 -2.39
C SER A 51 -2.02 -0.46 -1.76
N VAL A 52 -1.56 -1.71 -1.63
CA VAL A 52 -2.30 -2.81 -1.01
C VAL A 52 -1.52 -3.40 0.13
N LEU A 53 -2.22 -4.05 1.05
CA LEU A 53 -1.66 -4.71 2.21
C LEU A 53 -2.33 -6.06 2.38
N GLN A 54 -1.54 -7.09 2.65
CA GLN A 54 -2.02 -8.40 3.02
C GLN A 54 -1.46 -8.76 4.39
N ASN A 55 -2.34 -8.96 5.37
CA ASN A 55 -2.00 -9.49 6.69
C ASN A 55 -2.27 -10.98 6.68
N TYR A 56 -1.22 -11.79 6.86
CA TYR A 56 -1.33 -13.24 6.82
C TYR A 56 -1.79 -13.78 8.16
N THR A 57 -2.75 -14.71 8.15
CA THR A 57 -3.29 -15.32 9.38
C THR A 57 -2.27 -16.17 10.10
N GLU A 58 -1.29 -16.72 9.38
CA GLU A 58 -0.20 -17.53 9.94
C GLU A 58 1.15 -16.92 9.56
N LEU A 59 2.13 -17.08 10.48
CA LEU A 59 3.51 -16.70 10.21
C LEU A 59 4.02 -17.48 9.00
N GLN A 60 4.50 -16.76 8.00
CA GLN A 60 5.02 -17.37 6.78
C GLN A 60 6.43 -17.95 6.97
N ALA A 61 6.79 -18.92 6.15
CA ALA A 61 8.05 -19.66 6.26
C ALA A 61 9.30 -18.79 6.30
N LYS A 62 9.28 -17.61 5.66
CA LYS A 62 10.39 -16.65 5.65
C LYS A 62 10.30 -15.60 6.77
N GLY A 63 9.38 -15.75 7.69
CA GLY A 63 9.24 -14.90 8.87
C GLY A 63 8.44 -13.62 8.68
N PHE A 64 7.80 -13.40 7.54
CA PHE A 64 6.94 -12.24 7.36
C PHE A 64 5.50 -12.51 7.81
N GLN A 65 4.84 -11.46 8.30
CA GLN A 65 3.43 -11.48 8.67
C GLN A 65 2.56 -10.60 7.78
N SER A 66 3.15 -9.64 7.10
CA SER A 66 2.45 -8.82 6.12
C SER A 66 3.31 -8.52 4.91
N ILE A 67 2.63 -8.27 3.80
CA ILE A 67 3.23 -7.75 2.57
C ILE A 67 2.47 -6.49 2.19
N SER A 68 3.18 -5.40 1.96
CA SER A 68 2.66 -4.22 1.29
C SER A 68 3.17 -4.19 -0.15
N ALA A 69 2.33 -3.74 -1.07
CA ALA A 69 2.70 -3.71 -2.48
C ALA A 69 2.11 -2.48 -3.16
N ARG A 70 2.80 -2.00 -4.18
CA ARG A 70 2.26 -1.03 -5.12
C ARG A 70 1.78 -1.79 -6.34
N CYS A 71 0.49 -1.72 -6.61
CA CYS A 71 -0.18 -2.44 -7.69
C CYS A 71 -0.77 -1.48 -8.72
N GLU A 72 -0.90 -1.98 -9.93
CA GLU A 72 -1.58 -1.27 -11.02
C GLU A 72 -2.66 -2.17 -11.60
N TYR A 73 -3.85 -1.62 -11.77
CA TYR A 73 -5.00 -2.31 -12.35
C TYR A 73 -5.44 -1.66 -13.65
N ASP A 74 -5.71 -2.49 -14.64
CA ASP A 74 -6.22 -2.08 -15.95
C ASP A 74 -7.73 -2.34 -15.99
N CYS A 75 -8.50 -1.25 -15.94
CA CYS A 75 -9.97 -1.32 -15.92
C CYS A 75 -10.56 -1.82 -17.24
N GLU A 76 -9.86 -1.58 -18.34
CA GLU A 76 -10.34 -1.99 -19.67
C GLU A 76 -10.18 -3.49 -19.89
N HIS A 77 -9.01 -4.04 -19.55
CA HIS A 77 -8.67 -5.44 -19.82
C HIS A 77 -8.83 -6.35 -18.60
N LYS A 78 -9.29 -5.82 -17.46
CA LYS A 78 -9.50 -6.57 -16.21
C LYS A 78 -8.30 -7.41 -15.79
N ARG A 79 -7.18 -6.74 -15.64
CA ARG A 79 -5.90 -7.34 -15.26
C ARG A 79 -5.17 -6.45 -14.27
N GLY A 80 -4.24 -7.04 -13.55
CA GLY A 80 -3.44 -6.33 -12.56
C GLY A 80 -1.98 -6.74 -12.63
N ARG A 81 -1.13 -5.93 -12.00
CA ARG A 81 0.28 -6.24 -11.84
C ARG A 81 0.83 -5.64 -10.56
N VAL A 82 1.84 -6.29 -10.01
CA VAL A 82 2.58 -5.81 -8.86
C VAL A 82 3.82 -5.05 -9.36
N MET A 83 3.91 -3.78 -8.99
CA MET A 83 5.04 -2.93 -9.37
C MET A 83 6.21 -3.09 -8.41
N THR A 84 5.92 -3.06 -7.12
CA THR A 84 6.89 -3.24 -6.04
C THR A 84 6.22 -3.94 -4.88
N GLU A 85 6.99 -4.66 -4.06
CA GLU A 85 6.48 -5.25 -2.82
C GLU A 85 7.52 -5.18 -1.71
N GLU A 86 7.05 -5.12 -0.48
CA GLU A 86 7.85 -5.12 0.73
C GLU A 86 7.27 -6.11 1.74
N TRP A 87 8.15 -6.89 2.35
CA TRP A 87 7.81 -7.90 3.32
C TRP A 87 8.13 -7.41 4.73
N TRP A 88 7.18 -7.58 5.64
CA TRP A 88 7.26 -7.03 6.99
C TRP A 88 7.14 -8.12 8.05
N SER A 89 7.91 -7.96 9.13
CA SER A 89 7.94 -8.92 10.23
C SER A 89 6.67 -8.90 11.08
N GLN A 90 5.86 -7.84 11.00
CA GLN A 90 4.61 -7.67 11.75
C GLN A 90 3.46 -7.32 10.82
N TYR A 91 2.24 -7.35 11.35
CA TYR A 91 1.05 -6.91 10.64
C TYR A 91 1.10 -5.42 10.26
N SER A 92 0.32 -5.07 9.26
CA SER A 92 0.07 -3.70 8.85
C SER A 92 1.31 -2.94 8.38
N ALA A 93 2.23 -3.63 7.72
CA ALA A 93 3.49 -3.08 7.22
C ALA A 93 4.34 -2.46 8.34
N LYS A 94 4.40 -3.13 9.47
CA LYS A 94 5.17 -2.71 10.65
C LYS A 94 6.30 -3.67 10.97
N GLY A 95 7.16 -3.25 11.88
CA GLY A 95 8.32 -4.01 12.31
C GLY A 95 9.47 -3.83 11.34
N LYS A 96 10.21 -4.91 11.10
CA LYS A 96 11.37 -4.91 10.21
C LYS A 96 10.94 -5.18 8.78
N ASN A 97 11.50 -4.42 7.85
CA ASN A 97 11.43 -4.74 6.43
C ASN A 97 12.42 -5.88 6.16
N ILE A 98 11.90 -7.05 5.83
CA ILE A 98 12.66 -8.27 5.57
C ILE A 98 12.54 -8.73 4.12
N THR A 99 12.22 -7.81 3.23
CA THR A 99 12.14 -8.09 1.79
C THR A 99 13.46 -8.68 1.30
N PRO A 100 13.44 -9.86 0.68
CA PRO A 100 14.66 -10.42 0.08
C PRO A 100 15.26 -9.46 -0.96
N PRO A 101 16.60 -9.27 -0.99
CA PRO A 101 17.24 -8.31 -1.89
C PRO A 101 17.08 -8.65 -3.37
N ASP A 102 16.80 -9.91 -3.68
CA ASP A 102 16.57 -10.44 -5.03
C ASP A 102 15.08 -10.66 -5.34
N THR A 103 14.19 -10.05 -4.56
CA THR A 103 12.75 -10.11 -4.86
C THR A 103 12.51 -9.48 -6.23
N PRO A 104 12.06 -10.28 -7.22
CA PRO A 104 11.96 -9.79 -8.58
C PRO A 104 10.85 -8.74 -8.67
N ALA A 105 11.19 -7.57 -9.21
CA ALA A 105 10.20 -6.67 -9.76
C ALA A 105 9.72 -7.31 -11.06
N ASP A 106 8.61 -8.03 -11.02
CA ASP A 106 8.01 -8.63 -12.19
C ASP A 106 6.64 -8.01 -12.46
N PRO A 107 6.60 -6.89 -13.19
CA PRO A 107 5.37 -6.15 -13.44
C PRO A 107 4.54 -6.78 -14.58
N ARG A 108 4.53 -8.10 -14.70
CA ARG A 108 3.70 -8.77 -15.72
C ARG A 108 2.22 -8.58 -15.42
N TRP A 109 1.46 -8.29 -16.45
CA TRP A 109 0.02 -8.27 -16.38
C TRP A 109 -0.55 -9.67 -16.16
N VAL A 110 -1.38 -9.80 -15.13
CA VAL A 110 -2.04 -11.05 -14.78
C VAL A 110 -3.55 -10.83 -14.82
N PRO A 111 -4.32 -11.68 -15.52
CA PRO A 111 -5.77 -11.59 -15.49
C PRO A 111 -6.30 -11.68 -14.07
N VAL A 112 -7.26 -10.81 -13.74
CA VAL A 112 -7.90 -10.81 -12.42
C VAL A 112 -8.85 -12.00 -12.33
N VAL A 113 -8.66 -12.84 -11.31
CA VAL A 113 -9.50 -14.03 -11.09
C VAL A 113 -10.84 -13.61 -10.48
N PRO A 114 -11.99 -13.99 -11.06
CA PRO A 114 -13.29 -13.68 -10.49
C PRO A 114 -13.43 -14.15 -9.04
N GLY A 115 -13.96 -13.29 -8.16
CA GLY A 115 -14.16 -13.56 -6.75
C GLY A 115 -12.93 -13.42 -5.86
N SER A 116 -11.76 -13.11 -6.42
CA SER A 116 -10.53 -12.88 -5.68
C SER A 116 -10.49 -11.49 -5.03
N PHE A 117 -9.52 -11.28 -4.13
CA PHE A 117 -9.20 -9.96 -3.58
C PHE A 117 -8.97 -8.93 -4.70
N GLY A 118 -8.21 -9.31 -5.73
CA GLY A 118 -7.95 -8.45 -6.88
C GLY A 118 -9.20 -8.08 -7.66
N ASP A 119 -10.15 -8.99 -7.78
CA ASP A 119 -11.42 -8.73 -8.46
C ASP A 119 -12.28 -7.72 -7.68
N LEU A 120 -12.40 -7.89 -6.37
CA LEU A 120 -13.13 -6.96 -5.53
C LEU A 120 -12.50 -5.56 -5.57
N LEU A 121 -11.18 -5.49 -5.50
CA LEU A 121 -10.45 -4.24 -5.57
C LEU A 121 -10.60 -3.58 -6.95
N LEU A 122 -10.50 -4.34 -8.03
CA LEU A 122 -10.72 -3.85 -9.38
C LEU A 122 -12.09 -3.20 -9.54
N LYS A 123 -13.14 -3.82 -9.03
CA LYS A 123 -14.50 -3.29 -9.07
C LYS A 123 -14.63 -1.96 -8.32
N ILE A 124 -13.98 -1.85 -7.17
CA ILE A 124 -13.96 -0.61 -6.38
C ILE A 124 -13.22 0.50 -7.14
N LEU A 125 -12.03 0.19 -7.66
CA LEU A 125 -11.16 1.16 -8.32
C LEU A 125 -11.70 1.64 -9.67
N CYS A 126 -12.43 0.77 -10.36
CA CYS A 126 -12.91 1.00 -11.73
C CYS A 126 -14.39 1.38 -11.78
N ALA A 127 -15.06 1.52 -10.63
CA ALA A 127 -16.41 2.03 -10.58
C ALA A 127 -16.43 3.47 -11.11
N ASP A 128 -17.37 3.75 -12.03
CA ASP A 128 -17.53 5.10 -12.53
C ASP A 128 -18.07 5.98 -11.39
N PRO A 129 -17.43 7.14 -11.11
CA PRO A 129 -18.02 8.10 -10.20
C PRO A 129 -19.32 8.64 -10.82
N GLU A 130 -20.42 8.45 -10.11
CA GLU A 130 -21.67 9.12 -10.46
C GLU A 130 -21.60 10.59 -10.10
#